data_3e51150d2d092c2a08379b974df318c5
#
_entry.id   3e51150d2d092c2a08379b974df318c5
#
_cell.length_a   1.000
_cell.length_b   1.000
_cell.length_c   1.000
_cell.angle_alpha   90.00
_cell.angle_beta   90.00
_cell.angle_gamma   90.00
#
_symmetry.space_group_name_H-M   'P 1'
#
loop_
_entity.id
_entity.type
_entity.pdbx_description
1 polymer ?
#
loop_
_entity_poly.entity_id
_entity_poly.type
_entity_poly.pdbx_seq_one_letter_code
_entity_poly.pdbx_strand_id
1 'polypeptide(L)'
;MSFGETPLTVIGNLTADPEVKFTASGAARATFTVACTPRTYDKTTNQWQDGTATFFRCTAWRQLAEHVAESLTRGSRVVAFGRIRQHNWQTPEGDNRSLLAVEIDDIGASLRFTTATINAKHPAPAASDNPWNTDAAAADSGSEVPF
;
A
#
# COMPACT_ATOMS: atom_id res chain seq x y z
N MET A 1 15.77 -7.79 -9.85
CA MET A 1 15.86 -8.15 -8.43
C MET A 1 17.31 -8.03 -7.98
N SER A 2 17.53 -7.31 -6.92
CA SER A 2 18.87 -7.07 -6.39
C SER A 2 19.16 -7.99 -5.21
N PHE A 3 20.43 -8.32 -5.04
CA PHE A 3 20.86 -9.07 -3.86
C PHE A 3 21.06 -8.11 -2.68
N GLY A 4 20.84 -8.65 -1.48
CA GLY A 4 21.14 -7.91 -0.26
C GLY A 4 20.09 -6.89 0.13
N GLU A 5 18.95 -6.88 -0.53
CA GLU A 5 17.86 -6.00 -0.14
C GLU A 5 17.09 -6.62 1.03
N THR A 6 16.58 -5.75 1.89
CA THR A 6 15.79 -6.18 3.05
C THR A 6 14.31 -5.94 2.77
N PRO A 7 13.54 -7.00 2.54
CA PRO A 7 12.10 -6.85 2.33
C PRO A 7 11.39 -6.55 3.64
N LEU A 8 10.28 -5.84 3.55
CA LEU A 8 9.47 -5.49 4.71
C LEU A 8 8.01 -5.40 4.31
N THR A 9 7.15 -5.97 5.12
CA THR A 9 5.71 -5.79 5.02
C THR A 9 5.26 -4.90 6.16
N VAL A 10 4.54 -3.83 5.82
CA VAL A 10 4.06 -2.85 6.77
C VAL A 10 2.54 -2.85 6.75
N ILE A 11 1.92 -3.03 7.88
CA ILE A 11 0.46 -2.98 8.03
C ILE A 11 0.13 -1.89 9.04
N GLY A 12 -0.59 -0.89 8.61
CA GLY A 12 -0.93 0.22 9.49
C GLY A 12 -1.77 1.26 8.77
N ASN A 13 -1.81 2.44 9.35
CA ASN A 13 -2.66 3.52 8.86
C ASN A 13 -1.82 4.71 8.41
N LEU A 14 -2.25 5.34 7.33
CA LEU A 14 -1.61 6.58 6.90
C LEU A 14 -1.84 7.68 7.92
N THR A 15 -0.79 8.43 8.22
CA THR A 15 -0.86 9.55 9.17
C THR A 15 -1.34 10.85 8.53
N ALA A 16 -1.21 10.94 7.21
CA ALA A 16 -1.64 12.10 6.42
C ALA A 16 -1.89 11.66 4.99
N ASP A 17 -2.48 12.52 4.19
CA ASP A 17 -2.67 12.26 2.78
C ASP A 17 -1.32 12.06 2.08
N PRO A 18 -1.22 11.15 1.09
CA PRO A 18 0.01 11.01 0.32
C PRO A 18 0.36 12.31 -0.41
N GLU A 19 1.64 12.63 -0.41
CA GLU A 19 2.15 13.81 -1.10
C GLU A 19 2.82 13.37 -2.39
N VAL A 20 2.36 13.94 -3.52
CA VAL A 20 2.89 13.59 -4.83
C VAL A 20 3.76 14.72 -5.35
N LYS A 21 4.95 14.36 -5.79
CA LYS A 21 5.87 15.27 -6.49
C LYS A 21 6.38 14.61 -7.74
N PHE A 22 6.77 15.42 -8.71
CA PHE A 22 7.32 14.92 -9.95
C PHE A 22 8.81 15.23 -9.98
N THR A 23 9.61 14.23 -10.42
CA THR A 23 11.03 14.41 -10.57
C THR A 23 11.34 15.24 -11.83
N ALA A 24 12.62 15.63 -12.00
CA ALA A 24 13.04 16.37 -13.18
C ALA A 24 12.75 15.61 -14.48
N SER A 25 12.76 14.29 -14.43
CA SER A 25 12.43 13.46 -15.59
C SER A 25 10.92 13.24 -15.77
N GLY A 26 10.09 13.81 -14.90
CA GLY A 26 8.64 13.70 -15.00
C GLY A 26 8.04 12.49 -14.29
N ALA A 27 8.84 11.72 -13.58
CA ALA A 27 8.32 10.55 -12.84
C ALA A 27 7.58 11.00 -11.58
N ALA A 28 6.39 10.45 -11.37
CA ALA A 28 5.63 10.70 -10.15
C ALA A 28 6.25 9.98 -8.97
N ARG A 29 6.29 10.65 -7.82
CA ARG A 29 6.76 10.09 -6.56
C ARG A 29 5.77 10.45 -5.47
N ALA A 30 5.19 9.44 -4.82
CA ALA A 30 4.31 9.64 -3.69
C ALA A 30 5.05 9.28 -2.40
N THR A 31 5.00 10.17 -1.43
CA THR A 31 5.55 9.91 -0.09
C THR A 31 4.43 9.95 0.92
N PHE A 32 4.48 9.04 1.86
CA PHE A 32 3.49 8.95 2.93
C PHE A 32 4.11 8.22 4.11
N THR A 33 3.49 8.37 5.27
CA THR A 33 3.94 7.71 6.48
C THR A 33 2.85 6.78 6.97
N VAL A 34 3.23 5.56 7.28
CA VAL A 34 2.35 4.54 7.83
C VAL A 34 2.68 4.34 9.30
N ALA A 35 1.69 4.53 10.15
CA ALA A 35 1.82 4.30 11.58
C ALA A 35 1.36 2.88 11.91
N CYS A 36 2.25 2.10 12.49
CA CYS A 36 1.98 0.74 12.94
C CYS A 36 1.96 0.73 14.45
N THR A 37 0.79 0.49 15.02
CA THR A 37 0.63 0.49 16.47
C THR A 37 0.26 -0.92 16.92
N PRO A 38 1.18 -1.63 17.60
CA PRO A 38 0.83 -2.95 18.12
C PRO A 38 -0.17 -2.83 19.25
N ARG A 39 -1.08 -3.77 19.30
CA ARG A 39 -2.04 -3.84 20.39
C ARG A 39 -1.76 -5.11 21.19
N THR A 40 -1.70 -4.96 22.50
CA THR A 40 -1.42 -6.04 23.41
C THR A 40 -2.57 -6.17 24.40
N TYR A 41 -3.00 -7.41 24.63
CA TYR A 41 -4.02 -7.66 25.64
C TYR A 41 -3.38 -7.72 27.02
N ASP A 42 -3.83 -6.86 27.90
CA ASP A 42 -3.37 -6.84 29.29
C ASP A 42 -4.29 -7.72 30.14
N LYS A 43 -3.75 -8.84 30.60
CA LYS A 43 -4.49 -9.78 31.43
C LYS A 43 -4.84 -9.21 32.81
N THR A 44 -4.07 -8.24 33.27
CA THR A 44 -4.30 -7.62 34.59
C THR A 44 -5.54 -6.76 34.60
N THR A 45 -5.71 -5.94 33.52
CA THR A 45 -6.85 -5.03 33.37
C THR A 45 -7.97 -5.61 32.51
N ASN A 46 -7.73 -6.75 31.85
CA ASN A 46 -8.63 -7.37 30.88
C ASN A 46 -8.98 -6.42 29.74
N GLN A 47 -8.03 -5.60 29.31
CA GLN A 47 -8.24 -4.63 28.25
C GLN A 47 -7.13 -4.71 27.21
N TRP A 48 -7.47 -4.35 25.99
CA TRP A 48 -6.50 -4.15 24.93
C TRP A 48 -5.83 -2.81 25.10
N GLN A 49 -4.51 -2.80 25.04
CA GLN A 49 -3.73 -1.58 25.15
C GLN A 49 -2.91 -1.37 23.90
N ASP A 50 -2.81 -0.12 23.46
CA ASP A 50 -1.95 0.26 22.35
C ASP A 50 -0.51 0.37 22.84
N GLY A 51 0.40 -0.25 22.10
CA GLY A 51 1.82 -0.10 22.34
C GLY A 51 2.35 1.18 21.69
N THR A 52 3.67 1.27 21.62
CA THR A 52 4.34 2.39 20.97
C THR A 52 4.19 2.27 19.46
N ALA A 53 3.74 3.34 18.84
CA ALA A 53 3.61 3.37 17.39
C ALA A 53 4.97 3.46 16.73
N THR A 54 5.13 2.72 15.64
CA THR A 54 6.30 2.81 14.78
C THR A 54 5.86 3.45 13.47
N PHE A 55 6.61 4.45 13.03
CA PHE A 55 6.30 5.21 11.84
C PHE A 55 7.24 4.81 10.71
N PHE A 56 6.68 4.37 9.60
CA PHE A 56 7.44 3.99 8.41
C PHE A 56 7.20 5.02 7.32
N ARG A 57 8.28 5.66 6.90
CA ARG A 57 8.22 6.57 5.77
C ARG A 57 8.29 5.75 4.49
N CYS A 58 7.30 5.92 3.65
CA CYS A 58 7.14 5.10 2.44
C CYS A 58 7.19 5.96 1.20
N THR A 59 7.75 5.40 0.13
CA THR A 59 7.84 6.06 -1.16
C THR A 59 7.35 5.09 -2.24
N ALA A 60 6.43 5.57 -3.07
CA ALA A 60 5.98 4.86 -4.26
C ALA A 60 6.33 5.67 -5.49
N TRP A 61 6.52 4.99 -6.63
CA TRP A 61 6.99 5.62 -7.86
C TRP A 61 6.06 5.37 -9.03
N ARG A 62 6.04 6.32 -9.95
CA ARG A 62 5.38 6.22 -11.25
C ARG A 62 3.89 5.93 -11.11
N GLN A 63 3.38 4.96 -11.83
CA GLN A 63 1.96 4.64 -11.83
C GLN A 63 1.45 4.25 -10.45
N LEU A 64 2.24 3.51 -9.69
CA LEU A 64 1.87 3.16 -8.32
C LEU A 64 1.69 4.42 -7.46
N ALA A 65 2.55 5.42 -7.64
CA ALA A 65 2.42 6.68 -6.92
C ALA A 65 1.11 7.39 -7.24
N GLU A 66 0.72 7.40 -8.51
CA GLU A 66 -0.54 8.01 -8.94
C GLU A 66 -1.74 7.28 -8.35
N HIS A 67 -1.72 5.95 -8.37
CA HIS A 67 -2.79 5.15 -7.78
C HIS A 67 -2.90 5.35 -6.27
N VAL A 68 -1.77 5.44 -5.60
CA VAL A 68 -1.74 5.70 -4.15
C VAL A 68 -2.40 7.04 -3.84
N ALA A 69 -2.05 8.06 -4.61
CA ALA A 69 -2.59 9.40 -4.40
C ALA A 69 -4.10 9.46 -4.63
N GLU A 70 -4.59 8.72 -5.61
CA GLU A 70 -6.02 8.70 -5.91
C GLU A 70 -6.82 7.87 -4.92
N SER A 71 -6.22 6.85 -4.32
CA SER A 71 -6.94 5.84 -3.55
C SER A 71 -6.84 6.00 -2.05
N LEU A 72 -5.73 6.52 -1.55
CA LEU A 72 -5.44 6.53 -0.13
C LEU A 72 -5.50 7.94 0.43
N THR A 73 -5.99 8.05 1.65
CA THR A 73 -6.09 9.30 2.38
C THR A 73 -5.61 9.09 3.80
N ARG A 74 -5.52 10.17 4.55
CA ARG A 74 -5.22 10.11 5.97
C ARG A 74 -6.17 9.12 6.65
N GLY A 75 -5.61 8.24 7.45
CA GLY A 75 -6.38 7.23 8.19
C GLY A 75 -6.63 5.95 7.44
N SER A 76 -6.33 5.89 6.15
CA SER A 76 -6.46 4.65 5.38
C SER A 76 -5.57 3.56 5.95
N ARG A 77 -6.14 2.40 6.22
CA ARG A 77 -5.37 1.23 6.64
C ARG A 77 -4.87 0.50 5.41
N VAL A 78 -3.59 0.21 5.40
CA VAL A 78 -2.94 -0.39 4.23
C VAL A 78 -2.08 -1.58 4.62
N VAL A 79 -1.88 -2.45 3.64
CA VAL A 79 -0.85 -3.50 3.66
C VAL A 79 0.13 -3.14 2.56
N ALA A 80 1.36 -2.85 2.95
CA ALA A 80 2.38 -2.40 2.02
C ALA A 80 3.56 -3.35 2.06
N PHE A 81 4.06 -3.70 0.89
CA PHE A 81 5.25 -4.52 0.74
C PHE A 81 6.31 -3.73 -0.01
N GLY A 82 7.52 -3.76 0.52
CA GLY A 82 8.62 -3.07 -0.11
C GLY A 82 9.96 -3.47 0.46
N ARG A 83 10.93 -2.60 0.27
CA ARG A 83 12.31 -2.81 0.70
C ARG A 83 12.79 -1.64 1.52
N ILE A 84 13.52 -1.92 2.57
CA ILE A 84 14.12 -0.87 3.39
C ILE A 84 15.29 -0.27 2.63
N ARG A 85 15.33 1.06 2.58
CA ARG A 85 16.45 1.80 2.04
C ARG A 85 16.87 2.88 3.01
N GLN A 86 18.17 3.06 3.13
CA GLN A 86 18.72 4.16 3.92
C GLN A 86 19.00 5.33 3.00
N HIS A 87 18.48 6.48 3.39
CA HIS A 87 18.76 7.74 2.71
C HIS A 87 19.72 8.54 3.57
N ASN A 88 20.83 8.94 3.00
CA ASN A 88 21.83 9.74 3.65
C ASN A 88 21.89 11.10 2.98
N TRP A 89 21.93 12.14 3.79
CA TRP A 89 22.08 13.49 3.25
C TRP A 89 22.86 14.34 4.23
N GLN A 90 23.36 15.46 3.74
CA GLN A 90 24.11 16.42 4.54
C GLN A 90 23.29 17.69 4.67
N THR A 91 23.15 18.19 5.90
CA THR A 91 22.48 19.45 6.13
C THR A 91 23.34 20.63 5.67
N PRO A 92 22.74 21.82 5.45
CA PRO A 92 23.54 23.01 5.11
C PRO A 92 24.60 23.35 6.17
N GLU A 93 24.40 22.92 7.41
CA GLU A 93 25.35 23.11 8.51
C GLU A 93 26.50 22.10 8.52
N GLY A 94 26.45 21.12 7.59
CA GLY A 94 27.50 20.12 7.49
C GLY A 94 27.25 18.84 8.26
N ASP A 95 26.10 18.71 8.92
CA ASP A 95 25.75 17.50 9.66
C ASP A 95 25.31 16.40 8.72
N ASN A 96 25.79 15.19 8.96
CA ASN A 96 25.35 14.01 8.23
C ASN A 96 24.08 13.46 8.89
N ARG A 97 23.05 13.27 8.07
CA ARG A 97 21.77 12.72 8.52
C ARG A 97 21.43 11.47 7.72
N SER A 98 20.69 10.58 8.37
CA SER A 98 20.24 9.38 7.70
C SER A 98 18.82 9.04 8.15
N LEU A 99 18.09 8.38 7.26
CA LEU A 99 16.73 7.96 7.52
C LEU A 99 16.49 6.62 6.83
N LEU A 100 15.91 5.69 7.56
CA LEU A 100 15.42 4.45 6.95
C LEU A 100 14.03 4.71 6.37
N ALA A 101 13.86 4.38 5.11
CA ALA A 101 12.59 4.52 4.42
C ALA A 101 12.26 3.21 3.71
N VAL A 102 10.99 3.04 3.37
CA VAL A 102 10.52 1.85 2.66
C VAL A 102 10.17 2.25 1.24
N GLU A 103 10.86 1.66 0.28
CA GLU A 103 10.45 1.77 -1.11
C GLU A 103 9.38 0.73 -1.38
N ILE A 104 8.22 1.18 -1.80
CA ILE A 104 7.04 0.33 -1.95
C ILE A 104 7.08 -0.37 -3.29
N ASP A 105 6.96 -1.68 -3.27
CA ASP A 105 6.79 -2.49 -4.47
C ASP A 105 5.33 -2.73 -4.77
N ASP A 106 4.53 -2.93 -3.72
CA ASP A 106 3.09 -3.13 -3.85
C ASP A 106 2.39 -2.64 -2.59
N ILE A 107 1.18 -2.13 -2.75
CA ILE A 107 0.40 -1.62 -1.63
C ILE A 107 -1.08 -1.76 -1.94
N GLY A 108 -1.85 -2.07 -0.93
CA GLY A 108 -3.29 -2.16 -1.05
C GLY A 108 -3.99 -1.70 0.22
N ALA A 109 -5.26 -1.37 0.07
CA ALA A 109 -6.10 -1.08 1.20
C ALA A 109 -6.37 -2.35 1.99
N SER A 110 -6.29 -2.26 3.31
CA SER A 110 -6.62 -3.38 4.17
C SER A 110 -8.14 -3.48 4.32
N LEU A 111 -8.68 -4.66 4.10
CA LEU A 111 -10.11 -4.90 4.22
C LEU A 111 -10.51 -5.43 5.59
N ARG A 112 -9.59 -5.43 6.53
CA ARG A 112 -9.87 -5.99 7.85
C ARG A 112 -11.02 -5.29 8.55
N PHE A 113 -11.11 -3.97 8.42
CA PHE A 113 -12.10 -3.17 9.16
C PHE A 113 -13.03 -2.37 8.27
N THR A 114 -12.85 -2.44 6.97
CA THR A 114 -13.65 -1.66 6.04
C THR A 114 -13.73 -2.35 4.69
N THR A 115 -14.64 -1.87 3.85
CA THR A 115 -14.76 -2.35 2.47
C THR A 115 -14.08 -1.37 1.53
N ALA A 116 -13.77 -1.83 0.34
CA ALA A 116 -13.19 -0.99 -0.70
C ALA A 116 -13.77 -1.37 -2.05
N THR A 117 -13.82 -0.40 -2.94
CA THR A 117 -14.26 -0.59 -4.32
C THR A 117 -13.06 -0.49 -5.24
N ILE A 118 -12.94 -1.44 -6.14
CA ILE A 118 -11.84 -1.45 -7.11
C ILE A 118 -12.35 -0.90 -8.43
N ASN A 119 -11.68 0.15 -8.91
CA ASN A 119 -12.00 0.76 -10.19
C ASN A 119 -11.04 0.21 -11.24
N ALA A 120 -11.49 -0.79 -12.00
CA ALA A 120 -10.71 -1.34 -13.09
C ALA A 120 -10.78 -0.38 -14.28
N LYS A 121 -9.61 0.06 -14.75
CA LYS A 121 -9.55 1.00 -15.89
C LYS A 121 -9.81 0.34 -17.22
N HIS A 122 -9.68 -0.97 -17.30
CA HIS A 122 -9.86 -1.68 -18.55
C HIS A 122 -10.99 -2.67 -18.39
N PRO A 123 -12.08 -2.47 -19.15
CA PRO A 123 -12.97 -3.59 -19.38
C PRO A 123 -12.12 -4.62 -20.10
N ALA A 124 -11.76 -5.64 -19.41
CA ALA A 124 -10.83 -6.60 -19.93
C ALA A 124 -11.39 -7.27 -21.17
N PRO A 125 -10.98 -6.91 -22.39
CA PRO A 125 -11.28 -7.77 -23.52
C PRO A 125 -10.64 -9.13 -23.32
N ALA A 126 -9.59 -9.20 -22.54
CA ALA A 126 -8.96 -10.43 -22.18
C ALA A 126 -9.81 -11.31 -21.26
N ALA A 127 -10.87 -10.79 -20.72
CA ALA A 127 -11.77 -11.56 -19.88
C ALA A 127 -12.36 -12.77 -20.62
N SER A 128 -12.51 -12.67 -21.94
CA SER A 128 -13.00 -13.78 -22.74
C SER A 128 -12.05 -14.97 -22.75
N ASP A 129 -10.77 -14.72 -22.55
CA ASP A 129 -9.77 -15.78 -22.50
C ASP A 129 -9.50 -16.28 -21.08
N ASN A 130 -10.18 -15.73 -20.11
CA ASN A 130 -10.01 -16.13 -18.74
C ASN A 130 -10.88 -17.35 -18.43
N PRO A 131 -10.27 -18.51 -18.14
CA PRO A 131 -11.06 -19.72 -17.86
C PRO A 131 -11.91 -19.60 -16.59
N TRP A 132 -11.65 -18.59 -15.78
CA TRP A 132 -12.40 -18.37 -14.55
C TRP A 132 -13.61 -17.44 -14.76
N ASN A 133 -13.77 -16.90 -15.96
CA ASN A 133 -14.90 -16.05 -16.26
C ASN A 133 -16.11 -16.90 -16.62
N THR A 134 -16.87 -17.27 -15.61
CA THR A 134 -18.05 -18.09 -15.79
C THR A 134 -19.28 -17.28 -16.18
N ASP A 135 -19.22 -15.96 -16.06
CA ASP A 135 -20.36 -15.12 -16.35
C ASP A 135 -20.74 -15.16 -17.83
N ALA A 136 -19.74 -15.16 -18.69
CA ALA A 136 -19.98 -15.22 -20.12
C ALA A 136 -20.65 -16.55 -20.51
N ALA A 137 -20.22 -17.64 -19.90
CA ALA A 137 -20.79 -18.93 -20.15
C ALA A 137 -22.23 -19.02 -19.65
N ALA A 138 -22.49 -18.42 -18.51
CA ALA A 138 -23.83 -18.40 -17.95
C ALA A 138 -24.78 -17.58 -18.82
N ALA A 139 -24.31 -16.48 -19.35
CA ALA A 139 -25.10 -15.63 -20.21
C ALA A 139 -25.42 -16.32 -21.53
N ASP A 140 -24.47 -17.09 -22.04
CA ASP A 140 -24.66 -17.77 -23.31
C ASP A 140 -25.59 -18.95 -23.18
N SER A 141 -25.55 -19.64 -22.09
CA SER A 141 -26.36 -20.83 -21.93
C SER A 141 -27.85 -20.53 -21.88
N GLY A 142 -28.21 -19.35 -21.39
CA GLY A 142 -29.63 -18.99 -21.25
C GLY A 142 -30.47 -20.06 -20.57
N SER A 143 -29.88 -21.14 -20.27
CA SER A 143 -30.55 -22.26 -19.68
C SER A 143 -30.40 -22.21 -18.18
N GLU A 144 -31.41 -22.65 -17.54
CA GLU A 144 -31.32 -22.77 -16.09
C GLU A 144 -30.23 -23.77 -15.74
N VAL A 145 -29.38 -23.34 -14.86
CA VAL A 145 -28.46 -24.25 -14.26
C VAL A 145 -29.23 -25.00 -13.18
N PRO A 146 -29.28 -26.29 -13.26
CA PRO A 146 -30.00 -27.07 -12.26
C PRO A 146 -29.22 -27.03 -10.94
N PHE A 147 -29.61 -26.23 -10.08
CA PHE A 147 -29.12 -25.92 -8.74
C PHE A 147 -28.53 -24.54 -8.59
#